data_63ad42d2bcbe0381d6e3cb903050fd2e
#
_entry.id   63ad42d2bcbe0381d6e3cb903050fd2e
#
_cell.length_a   1.000
_cell.length_b   1.000
_cell.length_c   1.000
_cell.angle_alpha   90.00
_cell.angle_beta   90.00
_cell.angle_gamma   90.00
#
_symmetry.space_group_name_H-M   'P 1'
#
loop_
_entity.id
_entity.type
_entity.pdbx_description
1 polymer ?
#
loop_
_entity_poly.entity_id
_entity_poly.type
_entity_poly.pdbx_seq_one_letter_code
_entity_poly.pdbx_strand_id
1 'polypeptide(L)'
;MQKISTYVVFAYSICICIAIPTLITSCGSNENQLPLSSALNNDARNQAAGLLLTKARAYQSEGKIGKAIDVYRDVSKKYPRTDAASDARFAEGQLLDEQGDLLKAFDAYQDLITNYPRSRHYSPALKRQRAVALAAVNGVIQNNFLGMKTKINPTKTTRMLANVRDNAPQAPSASEAQYHIGRVWQKDGNAQKALAAYLRISADYPASSYAPEAQYQRGQILVMKAEKGNQNRAHLNQAKNIFQDLIERYPDHKRASDARYSISKLAGQDVQRSYDTAEFYRKKGNNDSAVFYYKEVIRNSQAGPLSGQAKKRISELNP
;
A
#
# COMPACT_ATOMS: atom_id res chain seq x y z
N MET A 1 24.19 -64.86 -14.55
CA MET A 1 24.19 -65.94 -13.52
C MET A 1 23.03 -65.68 -12.64
N GLN A 2 22.02 -66.46 -12.85
CA GLN A 2 21.44 -67.52 -12.06
C GLN A 2 20.75 -67.02 -10.82
N LYS A 3 19.38 -66.99 -10.86
CA LYS A 3 18.46 -68.11 -10.44
C LYS A 3 18.31 -68.07 -8.90
N ILE A 4 17.15 -68.22 -8.23
CA ILE A 4 15.99 -69.11 -8.30
C ILE A 4 15.00 -68.53 -7.26
N SER A 5 13.76 -68.19 -7.47
CA SER A 5 12.54 -69.02 -7.47
C SER A 5 12.32 -69.95 -6.25
N THR A 6 11.20 -69.80 -5.57
CA THR A 6 10.25 -70.90 -5.19
C THR A 6 9.23 -70.36 -4.19
N TYR A 7 7.96 -70.23 -4.51
CA TYR A 7 6.80 -71.07 -4.31
C TYR A 7 6.47 -71.53 -2.86
N VAL A 8 5.22 -71.29 -2.50
CA VAL A 8 4.15 -72.25 -2.09
C VAL A 8 3.83 -72.15 -0.59
N VAL A 9 2.66 -72.16 -0.01
CA VAL A 9 1.36 -72.78 -0.26
C VAL A 9 0.31 -72.25 0.74
N PHE A 10 -0.93 -72.27 0.36
CA PHE A 10 -2.23 -72.14 1.06
C PHE A 10 -2.35 -72.68 2.48
N ALA A 11 -3.07 -72.03 3.32
CA ALA A 11 -3.96 -72.68 4.29
C ALA A 11 -5.19 -71.80 4.56
N TYR A 12 -6.32 -72.27 4.12
CA TYR A 12 -7.69 -71.82 4.53
C TYR A 12 -7.91 -72.20 5.99
N SER A 13 -8.35 -71.24 6.80
CA SER A 13 -8.96 -71.53 8.07
C SER A 13 -10.24 -70.70 8.23
N ILE A 14 -11.38 -71.34 8.02
CA ILE A 14 -12.71 -70.82 8.29
C ILE A 14 -12.87 -70.77 9.79
N CYS A 15 -13.01 -69.60 10.39
CA CYS A 15 -13.52 -69.42 11.74
C CYS A 15 -14.87 -68.68 11.67
N ILE A 16 -15.94 -69.43 11.84
CA ILE A 16 -17.28 -68.92 12.13
C ILE A 16 -17.25 -68.38 13.55
N CYS A 17 -17.40 -67.08 13.71
CA CYS A 17 -17.68 -66.43 15.01
C CYS A 17 -19.04 -65.77 14.98
N ILE A 18 -19.87 -66.26 15.82
CA ILE A 18 -21.23 -65.90 16.18
C ILE A 18 -21.31 -64.40 16.59
N ALA A 19 -22.23 -63.70 15.95
CA ALA A 19 -22.57 -62.31 16.29
C ALA A 19 -23.39 -62.28 17.60
N ILE A 20 -22.85 -61.64 18.62
CA ILE A 20 -23.59 -61.17 19.79
C ILE A 20 -23.81 -59.69 19.63
N PRO A 21 -25.05 -59.17 19.56
CA PRO A 21 -25.26 -57.71 19.60
C PRO A 21 -25.16 -57.22 21.05
N THR A 22 -24.03 -56.62 21.39
CA THR A 22 -23.95 -55.82 22.62
C THR A 22 -24.58 -54.45 22.35
N LEU A 23 -25.77 -54.24 22.86
CA LEU A 23 -26.38 -52.93 23.05
C LEU A 23 -25.56 -52.17 24.06
N ILE A 24 -24.68 -51.28 23.55
CA ILE A 24 -24.04 -50.27 24.38
C ILE A 24 -24.98 -49.07 24.41
N THR A 25 -25.81 -48.96 25.42
CA THR A 25 -26.47 -47.71 25.80
C THR A 25 -25.44 -46.77 26.40
N SER A 26 -24.84 -45.96 25.57
CA SER A 26 -24.04 -44.83 26.01
C SER A 26 -24.96 -43.64 26.32
N CYS A 27 -25.30 -43.43 27.58
CA CYS A 27 -25.74 -42.13 28.09
C CYS A 27 -24.54 -41.22 28.11
N GLY A 28 -24.30 -40.51 27.02
CA GLY A 28 -23.34 -39.39 26.94
C GLY A 28 -24.13 -38.13 26.73
N SER A 29 -23.90 -37.15 27.63
CA SER A 29 -24.42 -35.79 27.61
C SER A 29 -24.39 -35.19 26.21
N ASN A 30 -25.55 -34.82 25.69
CA ASN A 30 -25.72 -34.09 24.45
C ASN A 30 -25.15 -32.66 24.59
N GLU A 31 -23.85 -32.51 24.52
CA GLU A 31 -23.30 -31.27 23.97
C GLU A 31 -23.60 -31.31 22.46
N ASN A 32 -24.35 -30.31 21.98
CA ASN A 32 -24.62 -30.09 20.57
C ASN A 32 -23.33 -29.91 19.78
N GLN A 33 -22.59 -30.98 19.53
CA GLN A 33 -21.48 -30.99 18.58
C GLN A 33 -22.08 -30.90 17.17
N LEU A 34 -21.98 -29.70 16.58
CA LEU A 34 -22.32 -29.52 15.17
C LEU A 34 -21.50 -30.54 14.35
N PRO A 35 -22.13 -31.27 13.41
CA PRO A 35 -21.44 -32.27 12.62
C PRO A 35 -20.29 -31.65 11.82
N LEU A 36 -19.22 -32.43 11.62
CA LEU A 36 -18.06 -32.00 10.83
C LEU A 36 -18.49 -31.57 9.43
N SER A 37 -18.15 -30.34 9.04
CA SER A 37 -18.59 -29.71 7.79
C SER A 37 -18.28 -30.50 6.52
N SER A 38 -17.27 -31.37 6.55
CA SER A 38 -16.88 -32.24 5.44
C SER A 38 -17.84 -33.38 5.16
N ALA A 39 -18.61 -33.81 6.15
CA ALA A 39 -19.56 -34.93 6.05
C ALA A 39 -20.99 -34.50 5.64
N LEU A 40 -21.28 -33.21 5.59
CA LEU A 40 -22.59 -32.66 5.29
C LEU A 40 -22.82 -32.47 3.78
N ASN A 41 -24.07 -32.71 3.31
CA ASN A 41 -24.50 -32.22 2.01
C ASN A 41 -24.60 -30.68 2.03
N ASN A 42 -24.78 -30.03 0.88
CA ASN A 42 -24.81 -28.59 0.77
C ASN A 42 -25.92 -27.92 1.60
N ASP A 43 -27.12 -28.57 1.68
CA ASP A 43 -28.25 -28.00 2.41
C ASP A 43 -28.02 -28.07 3.92
N ALA A 44 -27.53 -29.19 4.42
CA ALA A 44 -27.16 -29.31 5.83
C ALA A 44 -26.02 -28.37 6.24
N ARG A 45 -25.05 -28.11 5.33
CA ARG A 45 -23.99 -27.09 5.55
C ARG A 45 -24.57 -25.68 5.66
N ASN A 46 -25.46 -25.31 4.74
CA ASN A 46 -26.12 -24.01 4.75
C ASN A 46 -26.94 -23.81 6.02
N GLN A 47 -27.69 -24.84 6.44
CA GLN A 47 -28.46 -24.80 7.67
C GLN A 47 -27.58 -24.65 8.91
N ALA A 48 -26.52 -25.45 9.04
CA ALA A 48 -25.60 -25.40 10.15
C ALA A 48 -24.86 -24.03 10.20
N ALA A 49 -24.45 -23.50 9.04
CA ALA A 49 -23.87 -22.19 8.93
C ALA A 49 -24.82 -21.07 9.36
N GLY A 50 -26.10 -21.17 8.95
CA GLY A 50 -27.16 -20.25 9.34
C GLY A 50 -27.43 -20.24 10.85
N LEU A 51 -27.48 -21.40 11.49
CA LEU A 51 -27.64 -21.51 12.95
C LEU A 51 -26.46 -20.85 13.69
N LEU A 52 -25.23 -21.10 13.22
CA LEU A 52 -24.04 -20.52 13.83
C LEU A 52 -24.00 -19.00 13.61
N LEU A 53 -24.40 -18.53 12.43
CA LEU A 53 -24.53 -17.09 12.13
C LEU A 53 -25.55 -16.41 13.06
N THR A 54 -26.71 -17.06 13.30
CA THR A 54 -27.72 -16.57 14.24
C THR A 54 -27.19 -16.47 15.67
N LYS A 55 -26.41 -17.47 16.10
CA LYS A 55 -25.72 -17.43 17.41
C LYS A 55 -24.74 -16.26 17.51
N ALA A 56 -23.98 -15.97 16.44
CA ALA A 56 -23.06 -14.85 16.42
C ALA A 56 -23.81 -13.52 16.55
N ARG A 57 -24.92 -13.36 15.83
CA ARG A 57 -25.79 -12.17 15.93
C ARG A 57 -26.41 -12.00 17.32
N ALA A 58 -26.78 -13.08 17.98
CA ALA A 58 -27.26 -13.05 19.36
C ALA A 58 -26.18 -12.53 20.31
N TYR A 59 -24.95 -13.01 20.22
CA TYR A 59 -23.85 -12.46 21.02
C TYR A 59 -23.58 -11.00 20.73
N GLN A 60 -23.69 -10.58 19.47
CA GLN A 60 -23.55 -9.16 19.10
C GLN A 60 -24.65 -8.30 19.73
N SER A 61 -25.91 -8.71 19.69
CA SER A 61 -27.04 -7.99 20.29
C SER A 61 -26.97 -7.95 21.82
N GLU A 62 -26.37 -8.93 22.46
CA GLU A 62 -26.09 -8.99 23.90
C GLU A 62 -24.87 -8.13 24.31
N GLY A 63 -24.20 -7.46 23.36
CA GLY A 63 -22.96 -6.70 23.64
C GLY A 63 -21.72 -7.57 23.91
N LYS A 64 -21.83 -8.88 23.73
CA LYS A 64 -20.71 -9.83 23.88
C LYS A 64 -19.82 -9.85 22.64
N ILE A 65 -19.26 -8.68 22.30
CA ILE A 65 -18.62 -8.44 20.99
C ILE A 65 -17.46 -9.42 20.70
N GLY A 66 -16.59 -9.70 21.69
CA GLY A 66 -15.51 -10.68 21.51
C GLY A 66 -16.01 -12.07 21.12
N LYS A 67 -17.06 -12.57 21.81
CA LYS A 67 -17.70 -13.86 21.48
C LYS A 67 -18.35 -13.82 20.09
N ALA A 68 -18.99 -12.71 19.72
CA ALA A 68 -19.59 -12.54 18.41
C ALA A 68 -18.50 -12.66 17.31
N ILE A 69 -17.38 -11.96 17.44
CA ILE A 69 -16.26 -12.01 16.50
C ILE A 69 -15.73 -13.44 16.34
N ASP A 70 -15.53 -14.16 17.45
CA ASP A 70 -15.03 -15.54 17.40
C ASP A 70 -16.01 -16.48 16.67
N VAL A 71 -17.32 -16.35 16.95
CA VAL A 71 -18.34 -17.18 16.30
C VAL A 71 -18.50 -16.80 14.82
N TYR A 72 -18.47 -15.51 14.46
CA TYR A 72 -18.44 -15.07 13.05
C TYR A 72 -17.25 -15.68 12.29
N ARG A 73 -16.05 -15.66 12.90
CA ARG A 73 -14.85 -16.28 12.33
C ARG A 73 -15.03 -17.80 12.16
N ASP A 74 -15.65 -18.46 13.11
CA ASP A 74 -15.95 -19.89 13.05
C ASP A 74 -16.90 -20.25 11.91
N VAL A 75 -17.94 -19.42 11.62
CA VAL A 75 -18.82 -19.63 10.47
C VAL A 75 -18.02 -19.72 9.18
N SER A 76 -17.16 -18.74 8.92
CA SER A 76 -16.38 -18.70 7.69
C SER A 76 -15.32 -19.80 7.60
N LYS A 77 -14.74 -20.23 8.73
CA LYS A 77 -13.77 -21.32 8.77
C LYS A 77 -14.40 -22.69 8.57
N LYS A 78 -15.53 -22.95 9.24
CA LYS A 78 -16.19 -24.25 9.22
C LYS A 78 -17.05 -24.45 7.97
N TYR A 79 -17.63 -23.39 7.42
CA TYR A 79 -18.56 -23.42 6.29
C TYR A 79 -18.19 -22.43 5.18
N PRO A 80 -16.97 -22.47 4.62
CA PRO A 80 -16.42 -21.43 3.76
C PRO A 80 -17.13 -21.22 2.41
N ARG A 81 -18.02 -22.16 2.00
CA ARG A 81 -18.72 -22.09 0.71
C ARG A 81 -20.21 -21.79 0.86
N THR A 82 -20.58 -21.06 1.91
CA THR A 82 -21.98 -20.69 2.20
C THR A 82 -22.14 -19.17 2.16
N ASP A 83 -23.35 -18.69 1.87
CA ASP A 83 -23.66 -17.26 1.95
C ASP A 83 -23.49 -16.73 3.37
N ALA A 84 -23.81 -17.54 4.37
CA ALA A 84 -23.61 -17.23 5.78
C ALA A 84 -22.13 -16.93 6.11
N ALA A 85 -21.18 -17.57 5.42
CA ALA A 85 -19.75 -17.31 5.62
C ALA A 85 -19.37 -15.90 5.14
N SER A 86 -19.90 -15.44 4.00
CA SER A 86 -19.67 -14.10 3.52
C SER A 86 -20.30 -13.04 4.42
N ASP A 87 -21.52 -13.28 4.91
CA ASP A 87 -22.21 -12.44 5.90
C ASP A 87 -21.39 -12.35 7.19
N ALA A 88 -20.91 -13.49 7.68
CA ALA A 88 -20.10 -13.57 8.89
C ALA A 88 -18.76 -12.81 8.75
N ARG A 89 -18.06 -12.98 7.62
CA ARG A 89 -16.80 -12.26 7.37
C ARG A 89 -16.99 -10.75 7.33
N PHE A 90 -18.09 -10.29 6.72
CA PHE A 90 -18.38 -8.86 6.70
C PHE A 90 -18.68 -8.32 8.10
N ALA A 91 -19.52 -9.02 8.88
CA ALA A 91 -19.85 -8.64 10.25
C ALA A 91 -18.62 -8.67 11.18
N GLU A 92 -17.77 -9.69 11.06
CA GLU A 92 -16.48 -9.74 11.78
C GLU A 92 -15.62 -8.49 11.49
N GLY A 93 -15.48 -8.15 10.19
CA GLY A 93 -14.74 -6.96 9.77
C GLY A 93 -15.31 -5.66 10.35
N GLN A 94 -16.63 -5.52 10.36
CA GLN A 94 -17.30 -4.34 10.94
C GLN A 94 -17.05 -4.21 12.44
N LEU A 95 -17.23 -5.30 13.21
CA LEU A 95 -16.99 -5.26 14.65
C LEU A 95 -15.54 -4.97 15.01
N LEU A 96 -14.59 -5.53 14.26
CA LEU A 96 -13.16 -5.24 14.45
C LEU A 96 -12.81 -3.78 14.12
N ASP A 97 -13.43 -3.22 13.07
CA ASP A 97 -13.26 -1.83 12.66
C ASP A 97 -13.82 -0.88 13.74
N GLU A 98 -15.00 -1.17 14.28
CA GLU A 98 -15.62 -0.44 15.38
C GLU A 98 -14.77 -0.50 16.67
N GLN A 99 -14.11 -1.61 16.93
CA GLN A 99 -13.17 -1.75 18.05
C GLN A 99 -11.81 -1.05 17.80
N GLY A 100 -11.57 -0.57 16.59
CA GLY A 100 -10.29 0.03 16.20
C GLY A 100 -9.16 -0.99 15.93
N ASP A 101 -9.46 -2.29 15.84
CA ASP A 101 -8.49 -3.30 15.41
C ASP A 101 -8.36 -3.30 13.88
N LEU A 102 -7.78 -2.23 13.36
CA LEU A 102 -7.72 -1.95 11.93
C LEU A 102 -7.03 -3.06 11.12
N LEU A 103 -6.03 -3.71 11.68
CA LEU A 103 -5.31 -4.76 10.94
C LEU A 103 -6.19 -5.99 10.76
N LYS A 104 -6.86 -6.45 11.82
CA LYS A 104 -7.76 -7.59 11.71
C LYS A 104 -9.02 -7.26 10.89
N ALA A 105 -9.56 -6.04 11.03
CA ALA A 105 -10.65 -5.57 10.19
C ALA A 105 -10.27 -5.62 8.70
N PHE A 106 -9.09 -5.10 8.36
CA PHE A 106 -8.57 -5.14 7.00
C PHE A 106 -8.46 -6.57 6.46
N ASP A 107 -7.90 -7.48 7.28
CA ASP A 107 -7.72 -8.88 6.90
C ASP A 107 -9.07 -9.59 6.69
N ALA A 108 -10.09 -9.31 7.52
CA ALA A 108 -11.44 -9.83 7.36
C ALA A 108 -12.11 -9.36 6.05
N TYR A 109 -11.98 -8.06 5.72
CA TYR A 109 -12.47 -7.51 4.44
C TYR A 109 -11.69 -8.08 3.24
N GLN A 110 -10.37 -8.22 3.36
CA GLN A 110 -9.55 -8.81 2.29
C GLN A 110 -9.95 -10.25 2.03
N ASP A 111 -10.15 -11.04 3.06
CA ASP A 111 -10.60 -12.43 2.94
C ASP A 111 -11.97 -12.52 2.24
N LEU A 112 -12.92 -11.64 2.60
CA LEU A 112 -14.20 -11.56 1.93
C LEU A 112 -14.05 -11.24 0.44
N ILE A 113 -13.26 -10.23 0.10
CA ILE A 113 -13.04 -9.79 -1.28
C ILE A 113 -12.41 -10.91 -2.12
N THR A 114 -11.46 -11.63 -1.53
CA THR A 114 -10.73 -12.70 -2.22
C THR A 114 -11.58 -13.95 -2.41
N ASN A 115 -12.28 -14.39 -1.36
CA ASN A 115 -12.95 -15.69 -1.32
C ASN A 115 -14.43 -15.64 -1.69
N TYR A 116 -15.06 -14.44 -1.63
CA TYR A 116 -16.50 -14.28 -1.88
C TYR A 116 -16.81 -13.15 -2.89
N PRO A 117 -16.23 -13.18 -4.13
CA PRO A 117 -16.38 -12.10 -5.10
C PRO A 117 -17.82 -11.88 -5.59
N ARG A 118 -18.70 -12.86 -5.41
CA ARG A 118 -20.14 -12.78 -5.76
C ARG A 118 -21.03 -12.38 -4.57
N SER A 119 -20.45 -12.14 -3.39
CA SER A 119 -21.21 -11.75 -2.21
C SER A 119 -21.84 -10.37 -2.38
N ARG A 120 -23.04 -10.17 -1.86
CA ARG A 120 -23.68 -8.85 -1.69
C ARG A 120 -22.81 -7.87 -0.89
N HIS A 121 -21.89 -8.38 -0.08
CA HIS A 121 -20.97 -7.60 0.73
C HIS A 121 -19.66 -7.23 0.00
N TYR A 122 -19.44 -7.70 -1.24
CA TYR A 122 -18.20 -7.41 -1.98
C TYR A 122 -17.91 -5.91 -2.12
N SER A 123 -18.85 -5.15 -2.69
CA SER A 123 -18.68 -3.70 -2.84
C SER A 123 -18.62 -2.94 -1.51
N PRO A 124 -19.46 -3.24 -0.50
CA PRO A 124 -19.28 -2.69 0.84
C PRO A 124 -17.92 -3.01 1.46
N ALA A 125 -17.40 -4.22 1.30
CA ALA A 125 -16.09 -4.62 1.81
C ALA A 125 -14.94 -3.83 1.17
N LEU A 126 -14.97 -3.61 -0.15
CA LEU A 126 -14.00 -2.75 -0.85
C LEU A 126 -13.98 -1.33 -0.27
N LYS A 127 -15.17 -0.75 -0.03
CA LYS A 127 -15.29 0.60 0.55
C LYS A 127 -14.69 0.67 1.97
N ARG A 128 -15.04 -0.31 2.82
CA ARG A 128 -14.55 -0.36 4.21
C ARG A 128 -13.04 -0.64 4.24
N GLN A 129 -12.56 -1.58 3.45
CA GLN A 129 -11.13 -1.89 3.32
C GLN A 129 -10.32 -0.65 2.93
N ARG A 130 -10.79 0.13 1.93
CA ARG A 130 -10.17 1.40 1.54
C ARG A 130 -10.14 2.38 2.71
N ALA A 131 -11.27 2.55 3.42
CA ALA A 131 -11.35 3.46 4.56
C ALA A 131 -10.36 3.09 5.66
N VAL A 132 -10.24 1.81 5.99
CA VAL A 132 -9.27 1.29 6.97
C VAL A 132 -7.83 1.53 6.53
N ALA A 133 -7.50 1.30 5.25
CA ALA A 133 -6.17 1.57 4.72
C ALA A 133 -5.80 3.06 4.78
N LEU A 134 -6.76 3.95 4.46
CA LEU A 134 -6.54 5.40 4.54
C LEU A 134 -6.42 5.90 5.99
N ALA A 135 -7.15 5.29 6.94
CA ALA A 135 -6.97 5.55 8.36
C ALA A 135 -5.54 5.23 8.82
N ALA A 136 -4.99 4.11 8.35
CA ALA A 136 -3.60 3.74 8.63
C ALA A 136 -2.58 4.76 8.06
N VAL A 137 -2.82 5.33 6.87
CA VAL A 137 -1.99 6.42 6.28
C VAL A 137 -1.99 7.66 7.16
N ASN A 138 -3.14 8.01 7.71
CA ASN A 138 -3.30 9.19 8.57
C ASN A 138 -2.73 8.99 9.98
N GLY A 139 -2.16 7.82 10.25
CA GLY A 139 -1.50 7.54 11.51
C GLY A 139 -2.46 7.14 12.62
N VAL A 140 -3.63 6.61 12.25
CA VAL A 140 -4.50 5.95 13.23
C VAL A 140 -3.73 4.81 13.90
N ILE A 141 -3.89 4.72 15.17
CA ILE A 141 -3.01 3.98 16.08
C ILE A 141 -3.63 2.62 16.32
N GLN A 142 -2.82 1.57 16.19
CA GLN A 142 -3.20 0.24 16.61
C GLN A 142 -3.13 0.13 18.14
N ASN A 143 -4.18 -0.38 18.79
CA ASN A 143 -4.10 -0.78 20.18
C ASN A 143 -3.26 -2.05 20.29
N ASN A 144 -2.20 -2.03 21.08
CA ASN A 144 -1.43 -3.23 21.44
C ASN A 144 -1.90 -3.79 22.77
N PHE A 145 -1.39 -4.97 23.10
CA PHE A 145 -1.70 -5.74 24.29
C PHE A 145 -1.62 -4.96 25.63
N LEU A 146 -0.82 -3.91 25.70
CA LEU A 146 -0.64 -3.06 26.89
C LEU A 146 -1.37 -1.73 26.83
N GLY A 147 -2.35 -1.56 25.92
CA GLY A 147 -3.05 -0.26 25.76
C GLY A 147 -2.19 0.86 25.14
N MET A 148 -0.94 0.58 24.82
CA MET A 148 -0.08 1.53 24.12
C MET A 148 -0.50 1.64 22.67
N LYS A 149 -0.76 2.87 22.24
CA LYS A 149 -1.17 3.19 20.87
C LYS A 149 0.07 3.32 19.99
N THR A 150 0.29 2.40 19.05
CA THR A 150 1.39 2.47 18.08
C THR A 150 0.87 2.69 16.67
N LYS A 151 1.64 3.44 15.89
CA LYS A 151 1.34 3.61 14.45
C LYS A 151 1.61 2.30 13.72
N ILE A 152 0.74 1.99 12.75
CA ILE A 152 1.00 0.89 11.82
C ILE A 152 2.27 1.26 11.02
N ASN A 153 3.21 0.32 10.94
CA ASN A 153 4.48 0.59 10.27
C ASN A 153 4.30 0.81 8.75
N PRO A 154 5.19 1.57 8.10
CA PRO A 154 5.09 1.91 6.69
C PRO A 154 4.93 0.69 5.76
N THR A 155 5.62 -0.39 6.03
CA THR A 155 5.55 -1.62 5.23
C THR A 155 4.16 -2.27 5.28
N LYS A 156 3.54 -2.35 6.47
CA LYS A 156 2.17 -2.88 6.61
C LYS A 156 1.17 -1.93 5.93
N THR A 157 1.27 -0.62 6.17
CA THR A 157 0.40 0.38 5.57
C THR A 157 0.46 0.33 4.03
N THR A 158 1.65 0.27 3.46
CA THR A 158 1.80 0.22 1.99
C THR A 158 1.32 -1.11 1.41
N ARG A 159 1.41 -2.22 2.14
CA ARG A 159 0.80 -3.49 1.72
C ARG A 159 -0.73 -3.42 1.73
N MET A 160 -1.34 -2.83 2.75
CA MET A 160 -2.80 -2.60 2.79
C MET A 160 -3.25 -1.76 1.58
N LEU A 161 -2.54 -0.68 1.27
CA LEU A 161 -2.82 0.16 0.10
C LEU A 161 -2.63 -0.60 -1.22
N ALA A 162 -1.60 -1.44 -1.33
CA ALA A 162 -1.39 -2.27 -2.50
C ALA A 162 -2.56 -3.24 -2.72
N ASN A 163 -3.06 -3.87 -1.66
CA ASN A 163 -4.25 -4.73 -1.76
C ASN A 163 -5.49 -3.93 -2.22
N VAL A 164 -5.72 -2.72 -1.70
CA VAL A 164 -6.82 -1.85 -2.17
C VAL A 164 -6.71 -1.56 -3.66
N ARG A 165 -5.49 -1.24 -4.15
CA ARG A 165 -5.22 -1.02 -5.57
C ARG A 165 -5.50 -2.27 -6.41
N ASP A 166 -4.98 -3.41 -5.97
CA ASP A 166 -4.98 -4.65 -6.73
C ASP A 166 -6.35 -5.34 -6.73
N ASN A 167 -7.18 -5.12 -5.70
CA ASN A 167 -8.55 -5.62 -5.63
C ASN A 167 -9.51 -4.92 -6.62
N ALA A 168 -9.21 -3.67 -7.01
CA ALA A 168 -10.04 -2.90 -7.95
C ALA A 168 -9.14 -1.98 -8.83
N PRO A 169 -8.30 -2.56 -9.72
CA PRO A 169 -7.24 -1.83 -10.41
C PRO A 169 -7.72 -0.73 -11.37
N GLN A 170 -8.96 -0.82 -11.85
CA GLN A 170 -9.56 0.18 -12.72
C GLN A 170 -10.40 1.22 -11.97
N ALA A 171 -10.60 1.06 -10.67
CA ALA A 171 -11.37 2.01 -9.88
C ALA A 171 -10.53 3.25 -9.54
N PRO A 172 -11.16 4.43 -9.34
CA PRO A 172 -10.45 5.63 -8.89
C PRO A 172 -9.67 5.43 -7.58
N SER A 173 -10.10 4.50 -6.73
CA SER A 173 -9.41 4.12 -5.50
C SER A 173 -8.04 3.49 -5.73
N ALA A 174 -7.78 2.93 -6.92
CA ALA A 174 -6.48 2.32 -7.22
C ALA A 174 -5.37 3.39 -7.35
N SER A 175 -5.62 4.45 -8.11
CA SER A 175 -4.69 5.56 -8.24
C SER A 175 -4.48 6.31 -6.93
N GLU A 176 -5.55 6.49 -6.14
CA GLU A 176 -5.47 7.04 -4.79
C GLU A 176 -4.58 6.21 -3.88
N ALA A 177 -4.81 4.89 -3.83
CA ALA A 177 -4.01 3.97 -3.03
C ALA A 177 -2.53 4.01 -3.45
N GLN A 178 -2.26 4.01 -4.76
CA GLN A 178 -0.90 4.10 -5.30
C GLN A 178 -0.22 5.43 -4.91
N TYR A 179 -0.96 6.55 -4.93
CA TYR A 179 -0.46 7.83 -4.49
C TYR A 179 -0.10 7.81 -2.99
N HIS A 180 -0.97 7.25 -2.18
CA HIS A 180 -0.70 7.13 -0.74
C HIS A 180 0.46 6.18 -0.41
N ILE A 181 0.74 5.16 -1.22
CA ILE A 181 1.99 4.36 -1.10
C ILE A 181 3.21 5.26 -1.24
N GLY A 182 3.21 6.15 -2.23
CA GLY A 182 4.28 7.15 -2.40
C GLY A 182 4.43 8.07 -1.19
N ARG A 183 3.30 8.60 -0.69
CA ARG A 183 3.28 9.47 0.51
C ARG A 183 3.81 8.77 1.77
N VAL A 184 3.45 7.52 1.98
CA VAL A 184 3.92 6.74 3.15
C VAL A 184 5.43 6.59 3.10
N TRP A 185 6.00 6.18 1.96
CA TRP A 185 7.45 6.05 1.80
C TRP A 185 8.19 7.39 1.86
N GLN A 186 7.59 8.47 1.32
CA GLN A 186 8.15 9.81 1.42
C GLN A 186 8.23 10.27 2.88
N LYS A 187 7.17 10.06 3.67
CA LYS A 187 7.13 10.38 5.10
C LYS A 187 8.09 9.52 5.93
N ASP A 188 8.32 8.28 5.51
CA ASP A 188 9.30 7.36 6.11
C ASP A 188 10.76 7.73 5.76
N GLY A 189 10.97 8.70 4.86
CA GLY A 189 12.30 9.11 4.39
C GLY A 189 12.89 8.20 3.31
N ASN A 190 12.16 7.16 2.87
CA ASN A 190 12.61 6.27 1.82
C ASN A 190 12.33 6.86 0.42
N ALA A 191 13.21 7.79 0.01
CA ALA A 191 13.07 8.49 -1.25
C ALA A 191 13.01 7.56 -2.47
N GLN A 192 13.76 6.44 -2.46
CA GLN A 192 13.80 5.50 -3.58
C GLN A 192 12.44 4.81 -3.78
N LYS A 193 11.86 4.28 -2.70
CA LYS A 193 10.53 3.66 -2.75
C LYS A 193 9.43 4.68 -3.08
N ALA A 194 9.55 5.91 -2.56
CA ALA A 194 8.60 6.98 -2.87
C ALA A 194 8.62 7.34 -4.37
N LEU A 195 9.81 7.55 -4.94
CA LEU A 195 9.98 7.84 -6.38
C LEU A 195 9.40 6.72 -7.26
N ALA A 196 9.67 5.45 -6.92
CA ALA A 196 9.13 4.30 -7.64
C ALA A 196 7.60 4.24 -7.57
N ALA A 197 7.03 4.50 -6.38
CA ALA A 197 5.58 4.49 -6.20
C ALA A 197 4.88 5.61 -6.98
N TYR A 198 5.42 6.82 -6.98
CA TYR A 198 4.88 7.93 -7.76
C TYR A 198 5.07 7.75 -9.27
N LEU A 199 6.21 7.16 -9.71
CA LEU A 199 6.43 6.84 -11.12
C LEU A 199 5.34 5.90 -11.66
N ARG A 200 4.95 4.91 -10.85
CA ARG A 200 3.91 3.96 -11.23
C ARG A 200 2.56 4.64 -11.51
N ILE A 201 2.24 5.77 -10.86
CA ILE A 201 1.00 6.51 -11.16
C ILE A 201 1.04 7.07 -12.58
N SER A 202 2.16 7.65 -13.00
CA SER A 202 2.31 8.18 -14.35
C SER A 202 2.24 7.09 -15.43
N ALA A 203 2.61 5.86 -15.09
CA ALA A 203 2.56 4.70 -16.00
C ALA A 203 1.17 4.06 -16.04
N ASP A 204 0.60 3.73 -14.87
CA ASP A 204 -0.61 2.92 -14.77
C ASP A 204 -1.91 3.77 -14.76
N TYR A 205 -1.81 5.04 -14.31
CA TYR A 205 -2.97 5.92 -14.09
C TYR A 205 -2.74 7.36 -14.60
N PRO A 206 -2.30 7.57 -15.87
CA PRO A 206 -1.92 8.90 -16.38
C PRO A 206 -3.07 9.92 -16.41
N ALA A 207 -4.32 9.45 -16.55
CA ALA A 207 -5.52 10.29 -16.54
C ALA A 207 -6.07 10.58 -15.12
N SER A 208 -5.44 10.02 -14.08
CA SER A 208 -5.89 10.24 -12.69
C SER A 208 -5.57 11.65 -12.21
N SER A 209 -6.45 12.21 -11.38
CA SER A 209 -6.19 13.48 -10.66
C SER A 209 -4.95 13.44 -9.76
N TYR A 210 -4.46 12.25 -9.42
CA TYR A 210 -3.22 12.05 -8.67
C TYR A 210 -1.95 12.07 -9.54
N ALA A 211 -2.07 11.98 -10.87
CA ALA A 211 -0.90 11.93 -11.75
C ALA A 211 -0.06 13.22 -11.70
N PRO A 212 -0.63 14.44 -11.86
CA PRO A 212 0.14 15.68 -11.73
C PRO A 212 0.68 15.89 -10.31
N GLU A 213 -0.06 15.48 -9.29
CA GLU A 213 0.39 15.54 -7.89
C GLU A 213 1.62 14.65 -7.66
N ALA A 214 1.56 13.39 -8.13
CA ALA A 214 2.66 12.43 -8.02
C ALA A 214 3.91 12.91 -8.76
N GLN A 215 3.74 13.48 -9.94
CA GLN A 215 4.83 14.00 -10.75
C GLN A 215 5.51 15.19 -10.06
N TYR A 216 4.73 16.08 -9.46
CA TYR A 216 5.27 17.17 -8.64
C TYR A 216 6.07 16.64 -7.44
N GLN A 217 5.54 15.66 -6.71
CA GLN A 217 6.23 15.06 -5.56
C GLN A 217 7.55 14.39 -5.98
N ARG A 218 7.61 13.76 -7.16
CA ARG A 218 8.87 13.19 -7.69
C ARG A 218 9.93 14.27 -7.90
N GLY A 219 9.56 15.38 -8.51
CA GLY A 219 10.46 16.53 -8.68
C GLY A 219 10.98 17.05 -7.35
N GLN A 220 10.10 17.26 -6.36
CA GLN A 220 10.47 17.73 -5.03
C GLN A 220 11.41 16.78 -4.29
N ILE A 221 11.19 15.47 -4.38
CA ILE A 221 12.09 14.47 -3.76
C ILE A 221 13.49 14.56 -4.36
N LEU A 222 13.61 14.76 -5.68
CA LEU A 222 14.91 14.88 -6.35
C LEU A 222 15.62 16.19 -5.96
N VAL A 223 14.90 17.30 -5.82
CA VAL A 223 15.46 18.55 -5.29
C VAL A 223 16.01 18.33 -3.88
N MET A 224 15.21 17.74 -2.98
CA MET A 224 15.67 17.43 -1.62
C MET A 224 16.89 16.49 -1.59
N LYS A 225 16.92 15.49 -2.49
CA LYS A 225 18.10 14.60 -2.61
C LYS A 225 19.35 15.35 -3.06
N ALA A 226 19.20 16.28 -3.99
CA ALA A 226 20.31 17.12 -4.44
C ALA A 226 20.85 18.01 -3.32
N GLU A 227 19.96 18.65 -2.56
CA GLU A 227 20.32 19.53 -1.44
C GLU A 227 21.08 18.77 -0.34
N LYS A 228 20.64 17.55 -0.01
CA LYS A 228 21.32 16.69 0.98
C LYS A 228 22.64 16.10 0.48
N GLY A 229 22.81 15.95 -0.83
CA GLY A 229 23.97 15.31 -1.48
C GLY A 229 24.89 16.28 -2.19
N ASN A 230 25.32 17.37 -1.54
CA ASN A 230 26.22 18.40 -2.10
C ASN A 230 25.74 18.96 -3.45
N GLN A 231 24.44 19.23 -3.56
CA GLN A 231 23.81 19.82 -4.75
C GLN A 231 24.07 19.03 -6.05
N ASN A 232 23.85 17.72 -6.01
CA ASN A 232 24.06 16.84 -7.15
C ASN A 232 23.27 17.32 -8.39
N ARG A 233 24.01 17.84 -9.39
CA ARG A 233 23.43 18.42 -10.62
C ARG A 233 22.56 17.44 -11.40
N ALA A 234 22.90 16.16 -11.39
CA ALA A 234 22.10 15.14 -12.08
C ALA A 234 20.67 15.07 -11.51
N HIS A 235 20.52 15.10 -10.18
CA HIS A 235 19.21 15.13 -9.54
C HIS A 235 18.45 16.43 -9.82
N LEU A 236 19.12 17.59 -9.85
CA LEU A 236 18.47 18.88 -10.17
C LEU A 236 18.00 18.91 -11.62
N ASN A 237 18.81 18.44 -12.58
CA ASN A 237 18.41 18.35 -13.98
C ASN A 237 17.23 17.39 -14.16
N GLN A 238 17.27 16.24 -13.49
CA GLN A 238 16.14 15.30 -13.52
C GLN A 238 14.87 15.91 -12.93
N ALA A 239 14.98 16.69 -11.84
CA ALA A 239 13.84 17.40 -11.26
C ALA A 239 13.26 18.43 -12.24
N LYS A 240 14.12 19.24 -12.90
CA LYS A 240 13.69 20.20 -13.92
C LYS A 240 12.93 19.54 -15.06
N ASN A 241 13.44 18.42 -15.59
CA ASN A 241 12.77 17.67 -16.66
C ASN A 241 11.39 17.13 -16.21
N ILE A 242 11.29 16.63 -14.97
CA ILE A 242 10.01 16.15 -14.43
C ILE A 242 9.01 17.32 -14.27
N PHE A 243 9.45 18.48 -13.80
CA PHE A 243 8.59 19.65 -13.70
C PHE A 243 8.16 20.17 -15.06
N GLN A 244 9.07 20.16 -16.05
CA GLN A 244 8.74 20.54 -17.43
C GLN A 244 7.69 19.60 -18.03
N ASP A 245 7.88 18.29 -17.94
CA ASP A 245 6.92 17.28 -18.39
C ASP A 245 5.55 17.42 -17.68
N LEU A 246 5.54 17.81 -16.38
CA LEU A 246 4.30 18.10 -15.66
C LEU A 246 3.57 19.31 -16.28
N ILE A 247 4.27 20.37 -16.57
CA ILE A 247 3.71 21.60 -17.17
C ILE A 247 3.12 21.32 -18.55
N GLU A 248 3.80 20.50 -19.35
CA GLU A 248 3.38 20.12 -20.69
C GLU A 248 2.15 19.23 -20.71
N ARG A 249 2.13 18.22 -19.83
CA ARG A 249 1.03 17.24 -19.77
C ARG A 249 -0.22 17.75 -19.04
N TYR A 250 -0.04 18.61 -18.05
CA TYR A 250 -1.12 19.08 -17.17
C TYR A 250 -1.11 20.60 -17.01
N PRO A 251 -1.18 21.39 -18.11
CA PRO A 251 -0.94 22.84 -18.11
C PRO A 251 -1.91 23.61 -17.18
N ASP A 252 -3.16 23.14 -17.08
CA ASP A 252 -4.22 23.78 -16.30
C ASP A 252 -4.29 23.32 -14.83
N HIS A 253 -3.49 22.33 -14.47
CA HIS A 253 -3.48 21.86 -13.09
C HIS A 253 -2.67 22.79 -12.18
N LYS A 254 -3.14 23.02 -10.95
CA LYS A 254 -2.45 23.89 -9.97
C LYS A 254 -0.95 23.57 -9.82
N ARG A 255 -0.57 22.29 -9.93
CA ARG A 255 0.83 21.86 -9.82
C ARG A 255 1.70 22.31 -10.99
N ALA A 256 1.12 22.70 -12.13
CA ALA A 256 1.89 23.32 -13.22
C ALA A 256 2.46 24.67 -12.79
N SER A 257 1.68 25.49 -12.09
CA SER A 257 2.18 26.75 -11.50
C SER A 257 3.27 26.50 -10.47
N ASP A 258 3.08 25.54 -9.55
CA ASP A 258 4.08 25.18 -8.55
C ASP A 258 5.39 24.66 -9.21
N ALA A 259 5.26 23.93 -10.33
CA ALA A 259 6.39 23.41 -11.09
C ALA A 259 7.16 24.55 -11.80
N ARG A 260 6.44 25.53 -12.42
CA ARG A 260 7.06 26.73 -13.01
C ARG A 260 7.86 27.50 -11.96
N TYR A 261 7.28 27.72 -10.79
CA TYR A 261 7.97 28.36 -9.66
C TYR A 261 9.22 27.57 -9.24
N SER A 262 9.11 26.23 -9.14
CA SER A 262 10.25 25.37 -8.77
C SER A 262 11.38 25.45 -9.80
N ILE A 263 11.06 25.43 -11.10
CA ILE A 263 12.05 25.59 -12.19
C ILE A 263 12.72 26.95 -12.09
N SER A 264 11.96 28.03 -11.89
CA SER A 264 12.51 29.39 -11.76
C SER A 264 13.45 29.50 -10.55
N LYS A 265 13.06 28.93 -9.41
CA LYS A 265 13.91 28.86 -8.20
C LYS A 265 15.22 28.13 -8.47
N LEU A 266 15.16 26.96 -9.12
CA LEU A 266 16.36 26.18 -9.47
C LEU A 266 17.27 26.93 -10.46
N ALA A 267 16.69 27.64 -11.43
CA ALA A 267 17.44 28.49 -12.36
C ALA A 267 18.16 29.63 -11.63
N GLY A 268 17.49 30.30 -10.70
CA GLY A 268 18.10 31.33 -9.86
C GLY A 268 19.26 30.79 -9.01
N GLN A 269 19.13 29.60 -8.44
CA GLN A 269 20.23 28.96 -7.70
C GLN A 269 21.44 28.62 -8.59
N ASP A 270 21.18 28.17 -9.84
CA ASP A 270 22.27 27.89 -10.80
C ASP A 270 23.01 29.20 -11.18
N VAL A 271 22.28 30.30 -11.40
CA VAL A 271 22.85 31.62 -11.67
C VAL A 271 23.72 32.10 -10.50
N GLN A 272 23.22 32.00 -9.26
CA GLN A 272 23.98 32.37 -8.06
C GLN A 272 25.29 31.54 -7.96
N ARG A 273 25.19 30.23 -8.18
CA ARG A 273 26.37 29.34 -8.15
C ARG A 273 27.39 29.68 -9.21
N SER A 274 26.97 30.01 -10.42
CA SER A 274 27.88 30.45 -11.49
C SER A 274 28.57 31.77 -11.10
N TYR A 275 27.85 32.69 -10.46
CA TYR A 275 28.42 33.94 -9.96
C TYR A 275 29.45 33.68 -8.84
N ASP A 276 29.12 32.85 -7.86
CA ASP A 276 30.03 32.49 -6.76
C ASP A 276 31.30 31.80 -7.28
N THR A 277 31.14 30.94 -8.30
CA THR A 277 32.28 30.30 -8.98
C THR A 277 33.16 31.31 -9.73
N ALA A 278 32.55 32.28 -10.40
CA ALA A 278 33.26 33.35 -11.05
C ALA A 278 34.08 34.21 -10.03
N GLU A 279 33.45 34.58 -8.90
CA GLU A 279 34.12 35.31 -7.82
C GLU A 279 35.26 34.50 -7.20
N PHE A 280 35.13 33.19 -7.06
CA PHE A 280 36.20 32.30 -6.61
C PHE A 280 37.42 32.36 -7.56
N TYR A 281 37.22 32.23 -8.88
CA TYR A 281 38.30 32.25 -9.86
C TYR A 281 38.94 33.67 -9.94
N ARG A 282 38.12 34.73 -9.85
CA ARG A 282 38.61 36.10 -9.78
C ARG A 282 39.56 36.27 -8.59
N LYS A 283 39.18 35.83 -7.40
CA LYS A 283 40.03 35.89 -6.19
C LYS A 283 41.30 35.06 -6.30
N LYS A 284 41.29 34.02 -7.12
CA LYS A 284 42.48 33.18 -7.43
C LYS A 284 43.37 33.76 -8.53
N GLY A 285 43.02 34.90 -9.14
CA GLY A 285 43.74 35.49 -10.24
C GLY A 285 43.56 34.79 -11.59
N ASN A 286 42.64 33.84 -11.68
CA ASN A 286 42.31 33.17 -12.95
C ASN A 286 41.21 33.95 -13.66
N ASN A 287 41.59 35.01 -14.36
CA ASN A 287 40.65 35.92 -15.00
C ASN A 287 39.87 35.29 -16.14
N ASP A 288 40.46 34.37 -16.92
CA ASP A 288 39.77 33.70 -18.02
C ASP A 288 38.61 32.83 -17.52
N SER A 289 38.87 32.04 -16.49
CA SER A 289 37.80 31.23 -15.85
C SER A 289 36.75 32.14 -15.20
N ALA A 290 37.12 33.21 -14.55
CA ALA A 290 36.17 34.15 -13.96
C ALA A 290 35.26 34.76 -15.03
N VAL A 291 35.82 35.25 -16.14
CA VAL A 291 35.06 35.80 -17.28
C VAL A 291 34.14 34.77 -17.89
N PHE A 292 34.58 33.53 -18.04
CA PHE A 292 33.73 32.43 -18.53
C PHE A 292 32.46 32.26 -17.67
N TYR A 293 32.61 32.14 -16.35
CA TYR A 293 31.48 31.97 -15.46
C TYR A 293 30.61 33.23 -15.33
N TYR A 294 31.16 34.44 -15.38
CA TYR A 294 30.37 35.66 -15.46
C TYR A 294 29.53 35.72 -16.75
N LYS A 295 30.08 35.29 -17.90
CA LYS A 295 29.32 35.18 -19.15
C LYS A 295 28.17 34.17 -19.02
N GLU A 296 28.38 33.08 -18.28
CA GLU A 296 27.28 32.13 -17.95
C GLU A 296 26.17 32.79 -17.12
N VAL A 297 26.51 33.59 -16.12
CA VAL A 297 25.53 34.36 -15.34
C VAL A 297 24.71 35.28 -16.24
N ILE A 298 25.35 36.00 -17.14
CA ILE A 298 24.68 36.92 -18.07
C ILE A 298 23.74 36.16 -19.00
N ARG A 299 24.19 35.02 -19.54
CA ARG A 299 23.40 34.17 -20.47
C ARG A 299 22.17 33.61 -19.78
N ASN A 300 22.30 33.17 -18.53
CA ASN A 300 21.24 32.45 -17.82
C ASN A 300 20.30 33.38 -17.03
N SER A 301 20.69 34.66 -16.81
CA SER A 301 19.91 35.67 -16.08
C SER A 301 19.90 37.01 -16.78
N GLN A 302 19.29 37.08 -17.96
CA GLN A 302 19.38 38.22 -18.90
C GLN A 302 19.12 39.63 -18.30
N ALA A 303 18.31 39.74 -17.24
CA ALA A 303 17.90 41.01 -16.64
C ALA A 303 17.99 41.03 -15.10
N GLY A 304 18.58 40.02 -14.47
CA GLY A 304 18.67 39.95 -13.00
C GLY A 304 19.82 40.80 -12.41
N PRO A 305 19.77 41.09 -11.09
CA PRO A 305 20.80 41.87 -10.40
C PRO A 305 22.22 41.33 -10.60
N LEU A 306 22.35 39.97 -10.59
CA LEU A 306 23.65 39.32 -10.79
C LEU A 306 24.19 39.48 -12.22
N SER A 307 23.33 39.63 -13.24
CA SER A 307 23.73 39.91 -14.62
C SER A 307 24.42 41.28 -14.73
N GLY A 308 23.87 42.31 -14.09
CA GLY A 308 24.46 43.63 -14.02
C GLY A 308 25.82 43.62 -13.30
N GLN A 309 25.93 42.95 -12.17
CA GLN A 309 27.18 42.77 -11.43
C GLN A 309 28.22 42.01 -12.27
N ALA A 310 27.82 40.91 -12.92
CA ALA A 310 28.70 40.12 -13.78
C ALA A 310 29.28 40.96 -14.94
N LYS A 311 28.44 41.76 -15.61
CA LYS A 311 28.89 42.70 -16.66
C LYS A 311 29.96 43.70 -16.12
N LYS A 312 29.70 44.29 -14.96
CA LYS A 312 30.67 45.21 -14.31
C LYS A 312 31.98 44.48 -13.99
N ARG A 313 31.88 43.24 -13.44
CA ARG A 313 33.09 42.43 -13.12
C ARG A 313 33.93 42.10 -14.36
N ILE A 314 33.29 41.80 -15.48
CA ILE A 314 33.97 41.51 -16.76
C ILE A 314 34.73 42.77 -17.23
N SER A 315 34.10 43.97 -17.16
CA SER A 315 34.79 45.20 -17.55
C SER A 315 35.96 45.57 -16.64
N GLU A 316 35.93 45.20 -15.36
CA GLU A 316 37.04 45.37 -14.42
C GLU A 316 38.23 44.42 -14.71
N LEU A 317 37.97 43.25 -15.30
CA LEU A 317 38.97 42.21 -15.60
C LEU A 317 39.61 42.36 -16.99
N ASN A 318 38.91 43.02 -17.92
CA ASN A 318 39.37 43.33 -19.28
C ASN A 318 39.24 44.86 -19.53
N PRO A 319 40.10 45.70 -18.94
CA PRO A 319 40.06 47.15 -19.07
C PRO A 319 40.35 47.60 -20.50
#